data_78f0f5f05eac0da86aec59879f3fd538
#
_entry.id   78f0f5f05eac0da86aec59879f3fd538
#
_cell.length_a   1.000
_cell.length_b   1.000
_cell.length_c   1.000
_cell.angle_alpha   90.00
_cell.angle_beta   90.00
_cell.angle_gamma   90.00
#
_symmetry.space_group_name_H-M   'P 1'
#
loop_
_entity.id
_entity.type
_entity.pdbx_description
1 polymer ?
#
loop_
_entity_poly.entity_id
_entity_poly.type
_entity_poly.pdbx_seq_one_letter_code
_entity_poly.pdbx_strand_id
1 'polypeptide(L)'
;MEKWLYVMMIKKGKSYNKVTKAVITRHVENLKKLDAAGKIELCGPFKGYTGVAGMVIFKTQSYEEAEALCKLEPLVAEGYATYTLASLQVADKDNNYLL
;
A
#
# COMPACT_ATOMS: atom_id res chain seq x y z
N MET A 1 -0.76 20.07 -14.48
CA MET A 1 0.36 19.19 -14.12
C MET A 1 -0.18 17.84 -13.68
N GLU A 2 0.37 16.77 -14.21
CA GLU A 2 -0.05 15.43 -13.86
C GLU A 2 0.36 15.08 -12.43
N LYS A 3 -0.55 14.44 -11.71
CA LYS A 3 -0.28 13.95 -10.37
C LYS A 3 -0.61 12.46 -10.31
N TRP A 4 0.37 11.68 -9.87
CA TRP A 4 0.25 10.23 -9.78
C TRP A 4 0.36 9.76 -8.34
N LEU A 5 -0.47 8.79 -7.99
CA LEU A 5 -0.37 8.03 -6.76
C LEU A 5 -0.27 6.56 -7.13
N TYR A 6 0.24 5.76 -6.23
CA TYR A 6 0.46 4.32 -6.49
C TYR A 6 -0.27 3.52 -5.43
N VAL A 7 -1.23 2.71 -5.87
CA VAL A 7 -2.17 2.03 -4.98
C VAL A 7 -1.75 0.57 -4.81
N MET A 8 -1.33 0.25 -3.59
CA MET A 8 -1.01 -1.12 -3.21
C MET A 8 -2.22 -1.75 -2.53
N MET A 9 -2.71 -2.86 -3.08
CA MET A 9 -3.72 -3.68 -2.41
C MET A 9 -2.99 -4.83 -1.74
N ILE A 10 -3.18 -4.98 -0.44
CA ILE A 10 -2.57 -6.07 0.33
C ILE A 10 -3.54 -7.25 0.33
N LYS A 11 -3.18 -8.31 -0.37
CA LYS A 11 -4.03 -9.49 -0.56
C LYS A 11 -3.61 -10.59 0.41
N LYS A 12 -4.59 -11.17 1.10
CA LYS A 12 -4.33 -12.24 2.06
C LYS A 12 -3.78 -13.47 1.34
N GLY A 13 -2.61 -13.93 1.78
CA GLY A 13 -2.03 -15.19 1.31
C GLY A 13 -2.58 -16.37 2.10
N LYS A 14 -2.10 -17.57 1.75
CA LYS A 14 -2.57 -18.82 2.37
C LYS A 14 -2.30 -18.86 3.88
N SER A 15 -1.23 -18.22 4.33
CA SER A 15 -0.82 -18.21 5.74
C SER A 15 -1.25 -16.96 6.48
N TYR A 16 -2.09 -16.13 5.89
CA TYR A 16 -2.44 -14.84 6.50
C TYR A 16 -3.03 -15.00 7.90
N ASN A 17 -3.83 -16.06 8.12
CA ASN A 17 -4.42 -16.33 9.43
C ASN A 17 -3.40 -16.76 10.49
N LYS A 18 -2.16 -16.99 10.11
CA LYS A 18 -1.06 -17.34 11.03
C LYS A 18 -0.16 -16.15 11.36
N VAL A 19 -0.53 -14.95 10.92
CA VAL A 19 0.25 -13.73 11.21
C VAL A 19 0.33 -13.53 12.72
N THR A 20 1.55 -13.33 13.20
CA THR A 20 1.79 -13.12 14.63
C THR A 20 1.70 -11.64 14.99
N LYS A 21 1.55 -11.37 16.29
CA LYS A 21 1.57 -9.99 16.79
C LYS A 21 2.89 -9.29 16.46
N ALA A 22 4.00 -10.03 16.49
CA ALA A 22 5.32 -9.47 16.16
C ALA A 22 5.38 -8.98 14.71
N VAL A 23 4.82 -9.74 13.77
CA VAL A 23 4.77 -9.34 12.36
C VAL A 23 3.89 -8.10 12.18
N ILE A 24 2.72 -8.07 12.84
CA ILE A 24 1.84 -6.91 12.80
C ILE A 24 2.54 -5.67 13.35
N THR A 25 3.30 -5.82 14.43
CA THR A 25 4.06 -4.71 14.99
C THR A 25 5.07 -4.16 13.98
N ARG A 26 5.81 -5.04 13.29
CA ARG A 26 6.76 -4.61 12.26
C ARG A 26 6.05 -3.94 11.07
N HIS A 27 4.87 -4.46 10.71
CA HIS A 27 4.04 -3.86 9.66
C HIS A 27 3.66 -2.41 10.02
N VAL A 28 3.16 -2.20 11.24
CA VAL A 28 2.76 -0.87 11.70
C VAL A 28 3.96 0.07 11.81
N GLU A 29 5.09 -0.42 12.33
CA GLU A 29 6.31 0.38 12.41
C GLU A 29 6.81 0.80 11.03
N ASN A 30 6.72 -0.10 10.05
CA ASN A 30 7.08 0.22 8.67
C ASN A 30 6.18 1.33 8.10
N LEU A 31 4.87 1.25 8.34
CA LEU A 31 3.94 2.29 7.91
C LEU A 31 4.27 3.63 8.56
N LYS A 32 4.55 3.65 9.85
CA LYS A 32 4.93 4.88 10.56
C LYS A 32 6.20 5.51 9.98
N LYS A 33 7.19 4.67 9.66
CA LYS A 33 8.44 5.12 9.06
C LYS A 33 8.20 5.75 7.69
N LEU A 34 7.41 5.09 6.85
CA LEU A 34 7.10 5.57 5.51
C LEU A 34 6.26 6.85 5.56
N ASP A 35 5.32 6.93 6.49
CA ASP A 35 4.50 8.12 6.68
C ASP A 35 5.36 9.30 7.11
N ALA A 36 6.26 9.09 8.08
CA ALA A 36 7.19 10.13 8.52
C ALA A 36 8.12 10.59 7.40
N ALA A 37 8.45 9.72 6.45
CA ALA A 37 9.27 10.06 5.28
C ALA A 37 8.46 10.71 4.16
N GLY A 38 7.16 10.94 4.34
CA GLY A 38 6.31 11.56 3.34
C GLY A 38 5.97 10.68 2.16
N LYS A 39 6.03 9.35 2.32
CA LYS A 39 5.81 8.40 1.23
C LYS A 39 4.37 7.90 1.13
N ILE A 40 3.53 8.17 2.12
CA ILE A 40 2.17 7.64 2.18
C ILE A 40 1.16 8.79 2.11
N GLU A 41 0.20 8.67 1.20
CA GLU A 41 -0.95 9.57 1.13
C GLU A 41 -2.04 9.09 2.10
N LEU A 42 -2.33 7.78 2.10
CA LEU A 42 -3.43 7.20 2.85
C LEU A 42 -3.18 5.70 2.97
N CYS A 43 -3.53 5.11 4.10
CA CYS A 43 -3.49 3.65 4.25
C CYS A 43 -4.53 3.22 5.27
N GLY A 44 -4.90 1.95 5.23
CA GLY A 44 -5.80 1.39 6.21
C GLY A 44 -6.23 -0.03 5.89
N PRO A 45 -6.78 -0.72 6.90
CA PRO A 45 -7.34 -2.05 6.68
C PRO A 45 -8.74 -1.96 6.10
N PHE A 46 -9.13 -2.98 5.33
CA PHE A 46 -10.50 -3.10 4.85
C PHE A 46 -11.33 -3.97 5.79
N LYS A 47 -12.62 -3.67 5.82
CA LYS A 47 -13.62 -4.55 6.45
C LYS A 47 -14.63 -4.93 5.39
N GLY A 48 -15.01 -6.21 5.35
CA GLY A 48 -16.01 -6.69 4.40
C GLY A 48 -15.49 -6.85 2.97
N TYR A 49 -14.17 -6.92 2.81
CA TYR A 49 -13.55 -7.13 1.51
C TYR A 49 -12.83 -8.47 1.52
N THR A 50 -13.51 -9.50 1.02
CA THR A 50 -13.00 -10.87 1.04
C THR A 50 -11.65 -10.97 0.33
N GLY A 51 -10.66 -11.54 1.03
CA GLY A 51 -9.33 -11.79 0.47
C GLY A 51 -8.41 -10.60 0.41
N VAL A 52 -8.87 -9.41 0.77
CA VAL A 52 -8.06 -8.19 0.76
C VAL A 52 -7.97 -7.61 2.15
N ALA A 53 -6.74 -7.53 2.68
CA ALA A 53 -6.53 -7.10 4.06
C ALA A 53 -6.60 -5.58 4.21
N GLY A 54 -6.08 -4.86 3.24
CA GLY A 54 -6.01 -3.41 3.32
C GLY A 54 -5.35 -2.81 2.10
N MET A 55 -5.06 -1.51 2.20
CA MET A 55 -4.50 -0.77 1.10
C MET A 55 -3.51 0.28 1.61
N VAL A 56 -2.48 0.55 0.81
CA VAL A 56 -1.56 1.67 1.04
C VAL A 56 -1.50 2.46 -0.26
N ILE A 57 -1.78 3.76 -0.17
CA ILE A 57 -1.63 4.66 -1.31
C ILE A 57 -0.32 5.43 -1.12
N PHE A 58 0.65 5.15 -2.00
CA PHE A 58 1.95 5.80 -1.97
C PHE A 58 1.95 7.08 -2.79
N LYS A 59 2.69 8.08 -2.30
CA LYS A 59 2.97 9.31 -3.06
C LYS A 59 4.47 9.41 -3.31
N THR A 60 5.04 8.33 -3.81
CA THR A 60 6.44 8.26 -4.22
C THR A 60 6.66 8.97 -5.55
N GLN A 61 7.91 9.16 -5.95
CA GLN A 61 8.22 9.85 -7.19
C GLN A 61 8.02 8.98 -8.42
N SER A 62 7.98 7.65 -8.25
CA SER A 62 7.83 6.72 -9.36
C SER A 62 7.10 5.46 -8.92
N TYR A 63 6.58 4.73 -9.91
CA TYR A 63 6.02 3.40 -9.72
C TYR A 63 7.09 2.45 -9.14
N GLU A 64 8.31 2.51 -9.67
CA GLU A 64 9.40 1.63 -9.27
C GLU A 64 9.78 1.81 -7.81
N GLU A 65 9.74 3.05 -7.32
CA GLU A 65 9.98 3.31 -5.90
C GLU A 65 8.86 2.68 -5.04
N ALA A 66 7.60 2.86 -5.45
CA ALA A 66 6.47 2.26 -4.74
C ALA A 66 6.54 0.74 -4.75
N GLU A 67 6.92 0.14 -5.88
CA GLU A 67 7.04 -1.31 -5.98
C GLU A 67 8.12 -1.85 -5.05
N ALA A 68 9.25 -1.18 -4.97
CA ALA A 68 10.31 -1.57 -4.03
C ALA A 68 9.80 -1.55 -2.59
N LEU A 69 9.00 -0.55 -2.23
CA LEU A 69 8.40 -0.45 -0.90
C LEU A 69 7.39 -1.56 -0.65
N CYS A 70 6.61 -1.95 -1.65
CA CYS A 70 5.68 -3.08 -1.54
C CYS A 70 6.41 -4.38 -1.17
N LYS A 71 7.55 -4.64 -1.81
CA LYS A 71 8.33 -5.84 -1.56
C LYS A 71 8.95 -5.88 -0.18
N LEU A 72 9.20 -4.72 0.42
CA LEU A 72 9.78 -4.59 1.75
C LEU A 72 8.73 -4.60 2.86
N GLU A 73 7.45 -4.52 2.51
CA GLU A 73 6.37 -4.54 3.49
C GLU A 73 6.40 -5.87 4.24
N PRO A 74 6.44 -5.87 5.61
CA PRO A 74 6.65 -7.12 6.36
C PRO A 74 5.66 -8.24 6.07
N LEU A 75 4.38 -7.93 5.88
CA LEU A 75 3.40 -8.98 5.54
C LEU A 75 3.74 -9.65 4.22
N VAL A 76 4.24 -8.88 3.25
CA VAL A 76 4.64 -9.39 1.94
C VAL A 76 6.00 -10.07 2.02
N ALA A 77 6.99 -9.40 2.62
CA ALA A 77 8.35 -9.91 2.70
C ALA A 77 8.43 -11.24 3.46
N GLU A 78 7.56 -11.44 4.45
CA GLU A 78 7.56 -12.66 5.26
C GLU A 78 6.56 -13.71 4.76
N GLY A 79 5.93 -13.47 3.60
CA GLY A 79 5.13 -14.48 2.92
C GLY A 79 3.69 -14.64 3.38
N TYR A 80 3.18 -13.73 4.21
CA TYR A 80 1.78 -13.80 4.68
C TYR A 80 0.79 -13.19 3.70
N ALA A 81 1.26 -12.28 2.86
CA ALA A 81 0.41 -11.56 1.92
C ALA A 81 1.10 -11.45 0.57
N THR A 82 0.30 -11.22 -0.45
CA THR A 82 0.76 -10.79 -1.76
C THR A 82 0.24 -9.37 -1.98
N TYR A 83 0.56 -8.78 -3.13
CA TYR A 83 0.07 -7.44 -3.41
C TYR A 83 -0.18 -7.26 -4.90
N THR A 84 -0.99 -6.28 -5.20
CA THR A 84 -1.06 -5.68 -6.53
C THR A 84 -0.73 -4.20 -6.38
N LEU A 85 -0.13 -3.62 -7.40
CA LEU A 85 0.22 -2.22 -7.43
C LEU A 85 -0.26 -1.60 -8.73
N ALA A 86 -0.96 -0.50 -8.64
CA ALA A 86 -1.50 0.22 -9.79
C ALA A 86 -1.13 1.68 -9.71
N SER A 87 -0.89 2.30 -10.86
CA SER A 87 -0.70 3.74 -10.96
C SER A 87 -2.08 4.39 -11.07
N LEU A 88 -2.34 5.36 -10.21
CA LEU A 88 -3.57 6.14 -10.22
C LEU A 88 -3.23 7.56 -10.63
N GLN A 89 -3.75 8.00 -11.76
CA GLN A 89 -3.65 9.40 -12.12
C GLN A 89 -4.76 10.16 -11.42
N VAL A 90 -4.39 11.18 -10.65
CA VAL A 90 -5.36 11.94 -9.87
C VAL A 90 -6.25 12.76 -10.81
N ALA A 91 -7.56 12.55 -10.71
CA ALA A 91 -8.56 13.33 -11.43
C ALA A 91 -9.24 14.26 -10.43
N ASP A 92 -9.26 15.54 -10.71
CA ASP A 92 -9.90 16.54 -9.85
C ASP A 92 -10.37 17.75 -10.68
N LYS A 93 -10.91 18.73 -9.99
CA LYS A 93 -11.41 19.93 -10.65
C LYS A 93 -10.34 20.72 -11.39
N ASP A 94 -9.09 20.64 -10.94
CA ASP A 94 -7.99 21.43 -11.53
C ASP A 94 -7.56 20.90 -12.88
N ASN A 95 -7.79 19.61 -13.14
CA ASN A 95 -7.49 18.99 -14.42
C ASN A 95 -8.77 18.55 -15.15
N ASN A 96 -9.91 19.09 -14.75
CA ASN A 96 -11.22 18.80 -15.32
C ASN A 96 -11.50 17.29 -15.34
N TYR A 97 -11.09 16.59 -14.28
CA TYR A 97 -11.29 15.14 -14.13
C TYR A 97 -10.75 14.34 -15.31
N LEU A 98 -9.65 14.85 -15.89
CA LEU A 98 -8.94 14.23 -17.01
C LEU A 98 -9.73 14.15 -18.32
N LEU A 99 -10.80 14.94 -18.41
CA LEU A 99 -11.64 14.96 -19.60
C LEU A 99 -11.05 15.87 -20.70
#